data_d1958d1892135a7995e922c565238f31
#
_entry.id   d1958d1892135a7995e922c565238f31
#
_cell.length_a   1.000
_cell.length_b   1.000
_cell.length_c   1.000
_cell.angle_alpha   90.00
_cell.angle_beta   90.00
_cell.angle_gamma   90.00
#
_symmetry.space_group_name_H-M   'P 1'
#
loop_
_entity.id
_entity.type
_entity.pdbx_description
1 polymer ?
#
loop_
_entity_poly.entity_id
_entity_poly.type
_entity_poly.pdbx_seq_one_letter_code
_entity_poly.pdbx_strand_id
1 'polypeptide(L)'
;VVPYGHFMIDDEDSLSERFENKTVNVIDIAVVRFPRISNFTDFNVFECIDGVSVRYVNNVSEIGNPDMIILPGSKNTVADLLWMRENGIEAAVKKSKCPIFGICGGYQMLGEKITDTDGVENGGSVRGMGLLPMETEFKTEKTRTIVNGVFENMTGTLKSLNGTEFEGYEIH
;
A
#
# COMPACT_ATOMS: atom_id res chain seq x y z
N VAL A 1 -6.87 29.77 -27.94
CA VAL A 1 -7.28 30.15 -26.58
C VAL A 1 -7.53 28.83 -25.85
N VAL A 2 -6.69 28.50 -24.89
CA VAL A 2 -6.91 27.33 -24.02
C VAL A 2 -7.93 27.77 -22.97
N PRO A 3 -9.09 27.09 -22.82
CA PRO A 3 -10.04 27.48 -21.81
C PRO A 3 -9.45 27.19 -20.42
N TYR A 4 -9.61 28.16 -19.52
CA TYR A 4 -9.23 28.00 -18.11
C TYR A 4 -10.22 27.02 -17.47
N GLY A 5 -9.78 25.80 -17.21
CA GLY A 5 -10.54 24.81 -16.44
C GLY A 5 -9.97 24.72 -15.03
N HIS A 6 -10.83 24.70 -14.03
CA HIS A 6 -10.40 24.33 -12.68
C HIS A 6 -10.17 22.82 -12.65
N PHE A 7 -8.94 22.40 -12.92
CA PHE A 7 -8.49 21.05 -12.69
C PHE A 7 -7.81 21.03 -11.32
N MET A 8 -8.23 20.14 -10.45
CA MET A 8 -7.47 19.82 -9.25
C MET A 8 -6.27 18.99 -9.70
N ILE A 9 -5.17 19.63 -9.99
CA ILE A 9 -3.87 19.00 -10.19
C ILE A 9 -3.19 19.09 -8.82
N ASP A 10 -2.85 17.94 -8.28
CA ASP A 10 -2.08 17.89 -7.05
C ASP A 10 -0.67 18.41 -7.34
N ASP A 11 -0.34 19.56 -6.81
CA ASP A 11 1.02 20.08 -6.83
C ASP A 11 1.92 19.22 -5.93
N GLU A 12 3.14 18.91 -6.39
CA GLU A 12 4.14 18.20 -5.58
C GLU A 12 4.42 18.90 -4.23
N ASP A 13 4.21 20.22 -4.17
CA ASP A 13 4.39 21.03 -2.96
C ASP A 13 3.28 20.89 -1.92
N SER A 14 2.11 20.34 -2.29
CA SER A 14 1.01 20.08 -1.34
C SER A 14 1.23 18.84 -0.45
N LEU A 15 2.31 18.12 -0.71
CA LEU A 15 2.69 16.89 0.01
C LEU A 15 2.89 17.10 1.52
N SER A 16 3.51 18.21 1.92
CA SER A 16 3.81 18.46 3.33
C SER A 16 2.54 18.64 4.16
N GLU A 17 1.56 19.39 3.65
CA GLU A 17 0.30 19.64 4.35
C GLU A 17 -0.55 18.38 4.51
N ARG A 18 -0.60 17.52 3.50
CA ARG A 18 -1.33 16.24 3.57
C ARG A 18 -0.75 15.28 4.58
N PHE A 19 0.58 15.23 4.68
CA PHE A 19 1.25 14.39 5.67
C PHE A 19 1.07 14.89 7.11
N GLU A 20 0.67 16.13 7.29
CA GLU A 20 0.41 16.73 8.59
C GLU A 20 -1.05 16.58 9.05
N ASN A 21 -1.97 16.27 8.13
CA ASN A 21 -3.38 16.09 8.47
C ASN A 21 -3.56 14.81 9.31
N LYS A 22 -4.00 14.99 10.56
CA LYS A 22 -4.29 13.92 11.53
C LYS A 22 -5.74 13.91 11.98
N THR A 23 -6.62 14.58 11.23
CA THR A 23 -8.05 14.60 11.52
C THR A 23 -8.63 13.19 11.35
N VAL A 24 -9.35 12.72 12.34
CA VAL A 24 -10.04 11.42 12.31
C VAL A 24 -11.54 11.68 12.16
N ASN A 25 -12.12 11.10 11.12
CA ASN A 25 -13.55 11.10 10.84
C ASN A 25 -14.22 9.79 11.31
N VAL A 26 -15.42 9.54 10.82
CA VAL A 26 -16.19 8.31 11.13
C VAL A 26 -15.46 7.06 10.69
N ILE A 27 -14.79 7.11 9.52
CA ILE A 27 -13.92 6.06 9.01
C ILE A 27 -12.49 6.61 8.95
N ASP A 28 -11.57 5.94 9.60
CA ASP A 28 -10.17 6.32 9.72
C ASP A 28 -9.27 5.33 8.95
N ILE A 29 -8.62 5.82 7.92
CA ILE A 29 -7.66 5.05 7.12
C ILE A 29 -6.24 5.52 7.45
N ALA A 30 -5.42 4.63 8.00
CA ALA A 30 -4.01 4.90 8.26
C ALA A 30 -3.14 4.35 7.11
N VAL A 31 -2.47 5.22 6.39
CA VAL A 31 -1.50 4.86 5.34
C VAL A 31 -0.10 4.92 5.94
N VAL A 32 0.64 3.81 5.89
CA VAL A 32 2.02 3.81 6.37
C VAL A 32 2.89 4.62 5.42
N ARG A 33 3.44 5.72 5.93
CA ARG A 33 4.33 6.60 5.16
C ARG A 33 5.74 6.05 5.17
N PHE A 34 6.04 5.22 4.19
CA PHE A 34 7.41 4.74 3.97
C PHE A 34 8.35 5.89 3.60
N PRO A 35 9.64 5.81 3.95
CA PRO A 35 10.64 6.77 3.48
C PRO A 35 10.73 6.86 1.95
N ARG A 36 10.38 5.76 1.26
CA ARG A 36 10.41 5.65 -0.21
C ARG A 36 9.03 5.35 -0.78
N ILE A 37 7.99 5.91 -0.15
CA ILE A 37 6.60 5.76 -0.62
C ILE A 37 6.48 6.14 -2.10
N SER A 38 5.69 5.38 -2.84
CA SER A 38 5.33 5.68 -4.22
C SER A 38 3.81 5.79 -4.38
N ASN A 39 3.38 6.55 -5.38
CA ASN A 39 1.98 6.70 -5.76
C ASN A 39 1.05 7.09 -4.59
N PHE A 40 1.53 7.96 -3.70
CA PHE A 40 0.76 8.40 -2.53
C PHE A 40 -0.53 9.15 -2.92
N THR A 41 -0.61 9.71 -4.12
CA THR A 41 -1.81 10.37 -4.64
C THR A 41 -2.96 9.41 -4.92
N ASP A 42 -2.72 8.10 -5.01
CA ASP A 42 -3.76 7.08 -5.23
C ASP A 42 -4.82 7.09 -4.11
N PHE A 43 -4.45 7.58 -2.92
CA PHE A 43 -5.34 7.61 -1.75
C PHE A 43 -6.23 8.85 -1.69
N ASN A 44 -6.00 9.84 -2.56
CA ASN A 44 -6.80 11.08 -2.62
C ASN A 44 -8.28 10.80 -2.90
N VAL A 45 -8.57 9.69 -3.58
CA VAL A 45 -9.95 9.28 -3.85
C VAL A 45 -10.78 9.10 -2.58
N PHE A 46 -10.15 8.66 -1.49
CA PHE A 46 -10.84 8.48 -0.21
C PHE A 46 -11.17 9.81 0.48
N GLU A 47 -10.38 10.86 0.23
CA GLU A 47 -10.63 12.21 0.78
C GLU A 47 -11.88 12.86 0.17
N CYS A 48 -12.33 12.36 -0.99
CA CYS A 48 -13.56 12.82 -1.64
C CYS A 48 -14.83 12.17 -1.06
N ILE A 49 -14.70 11.26 -0.09
CA ILE A 49 -15.82 10.53 0.50
C ILE A 49 -16.14 11.15 1.87
N ASP A 50 -17.36 11.67 2.01
CA ASP A 50 -17.82 12.25 3.28
C ASP A 50 -17.68 11.25 4.44
N GLY A 51 -17.09 11.70 5.55
CA GLY A 51 -16.91 10.89 6.73
C GLY A 51 -15.71 9.96 6.71
N VAL A 52 -14.90 9.96 5.63
CA VAL A 52 -13.64 9.23 5.55
C VAL A 52 -12.48 10.18 5.80
N SER A 53 -11.49 9.72 6.54
CA SER A 53 -10.21 10.41 6.72
C SER A 53 -9.06 9.51 6.30
N VAL A 54 -8.05 10.09 5.69
CA VAL A 54 -6.79 9.44 5.35
C VAL A 54 -5.68 10.12 6.14
N ARG A 55 -4.96 9.33 6.93
CA ARG A 55 -3.81 9.80 7.71
C ARG A 55 -2.55 9.06 7.29
N TYR A 56 -1.49 9.81 7.08
CA TYR A 56 -0.17 9.23 6.84
C TYR A 56 0.56 9.09 8.17
N VAL A 57 1.01 7.86 8.48
CA VAL A 57 1.65 7.52 9.75
C VAL A 57 3.07 6.99 9.52
N ASN A 58 4.03 7.49 10.26
CA ASN A 58 5.42 7.10 10.14
C ASN A 58 6.06 6.64 11.47
N ASN A 59 5.27 6.57 12.52
CA ASN A 59 5.68 6.03 13.81
C ASN A 59 4.52 5.28 14.49
N VAL A 60 4.86 4.43 15.46
CA VAL A 60 3.89 3.55 16.14
C VAL A 60 2.80 4.34 16.87
N SER A 61 3.16 5.47 17.49
CA SER A 61 2.19 6.27 18.27
C SER A 61 1.10 6.91 17.42
N GLU A 62 1.35 7.07 16.13
CA GLU A 62 0.39 7.65 15.19
C GLU A 62 -0.59 6.63 14.63
N ILE A 63 -0.30 5.33 14.69
CA ILE A 63 -1.17 4.29 14.13
C ILE A 63 -2.54 4.33 14.78
N GLY A 64 -2.60 4.40 16.11
CA GLY A 64 -3.87 4.44 16.84
C GLY A 64 -4.73 3.18 16.63
N ASN A 65 -6.02 3.38 16.42
CA ASN A 65 -6.99 2.32 16.14
C ASN A 65 -7.77 2.65 14.85
N PRO A 66 -7.15 2.56 13.69
CA PRO A 66 -7.82 2.86 12.43
C PRO A 66 -8.82 1.77 12.04
N ASP A 67 -9.75 2.10 11.15
CA ASP A 67 -10.65 1.14 10.53
C ASP A 67 -9.96 0.32 9.44
N MET A 68 -8.89 0.85 8.85
CA MET A 68 -8.05 0.17 7.85
C MET A 68 -6.61 0.67 7.92
N ILE A 69 -5.65 -0.22 7.69
CA ILE A 69 -4.25 0.13 7.46
C ILE A 69 -3.91 -0.16 6.00
N ILE A 70 -3.28 0.81 5.34
CA ILE A 70 -2.76 0.64 3.99
C ILE A 70 -1.23 0.62 4.04
N LEU A 71 -0.64 -0.42 3.45
CA LEU A 71 0.77 -0.49 3.11
C LEU A 71 0.89 -0.10 1.63
N PRO A 72 1.34 1.10 1.32
CA PRO A 72 1.39 1.62 -0.05
C PRO A 72 2.53 1.00 -0.87
N GLY A 73 2.65 1.43 -2.11
CA GLY A 73 3.81 1.14 -2.94
C GLY A 73 5.09 1.75 -2.39
N SER A 74 6.20 1.14 -2.74
CA SER A 74 7.54 1.60 -2.35
C SER A 74 8.48 1.58 -3.56
N LYS A 75 9.41 2.54 -3.60
CA LYS A 75 10.51 2.57 -4.58
C LYS A 75 11.67 1.64 -4.17
N ASN A 76 11.65 1.11 -2.96
CA ASN A 76 12.56 0.07 -2.48
C ASN A 76 11.86 -0.71 -1.36
N THR A 77 11.24 -1.82 -1.74
CA THR A 77 10.39 -2.65 -0.89
C THR A 77 11.16 -3.24 0.29
N VAL A 78 12.37 -3.73 0.04
CA VAL A 78 13.20 -4.35 1.08
C VAL A 78 13.63 -3.33 2.12
N ALA A 79 14.12 -2.17 1.67
CA ALA A 79 14.57 -1.13 2.59
C ALA A 79 13.42 -0.55 3.45
N ASP A 80 12.23 -0.39 2.86
CA ASP A 80 11.08 0.14 3.60
C ASP A 80 10.49 -0.91 4.55
N LEU A 81 10.52 -2.20 4.21
CA LEU A 81 10.16 -3.29 5.13
C LEU A 81 11.10 -3.32 6.34
N LEU A 82 12.40 -3.22 6.12
CA LEU A 82 13.39 -3.19 7.20
C LEU A 82 13.20 -1.95 8.07
N TRP A 83 13.00 -0.78 7.47
CA TRP A 83 12.69 0.45 8.19
C TRP A 83 11.44 0.30 9.06
N MET A 84 10.37 -0.28 8.53
CA MET A 84 9.12 -0.51 9.25
C MET A 84 9.33 -1.44 10.46
N ARG A 85 10.20 -2.45 10.30
CA ARG A 85 10.58 -3.40 11.35
C ARG A 85 11.38 -2.73 12.45
N GLU A 86 12.42 -1.97 12.08
CA GLU A 86 13.30 -1.25 13.01
C GLU A 86 12.54 -0.20 13.83
N ASN A 87 11.54 0.44 13.25
CA ASN A 87 10.72 1.44 13.93
C ASN A 87 9.49 0.86 14.64
N GLY A 88 9.36 -0.48 14.70
CA GLY A 88 8.27 -1.16 15.41
C GLY A 88 6.91 -1.10 14.72
N ILE A 89 6.81 -0.46 13.56
CA ILE A 89 5.56 -0.31 12.81
C ILE A 89 5.05 -1.68 12.34
N GLU A 90 5.95 -2.57 11.86
CA GLU A 90 5.58 -3.94 11.47
C GLU A 90 4.84 -4.66 12.61
N ALA A 91 5.39 -4.60 13.82
CA ALA A 91 4.78 -5.25 14.97
C ALA A 91 3.41 -4.65 15.33
N ALA A 92 3.28 -3.33 15.23
CA ALA A 92 2.02 -2.64 15.49
C ALA A 92 0.96 -2.99 14.45
N VAL A 93 1.32 -3.01 13.16
CA VAL A 93 0.43 -3.43 12.07
C VAL A 93 -0.02 -4.88 12.25
N LYS A 94 0.89 -5.80 12.57
CA LYS A 94 0.55 -7.23 12.81
C LYS A 94 -0.34 -7.41 14.05
N LYS A 95 -0.26 -6.53 15.03
CA LYS A 95 -1.08 -6.56 16.24
C LYS A 95 -2.45 -5.92 16.02
N SER A 96 -2.60 -5.11 15.00
CA SER A 96 -3.86 -4.46 14.65
C SER A 96 -4.93 -5.50 14.33
N LYS A 97 -6.18 -5.17 14.66
CA LYS A 97 -7.35 -6.00 14.36
C LYS A 97 -8.13 -5.52 13.13
N CYS A 98 -7.76 -4.37 12.58
CA CYS A 98 -8.39 -3.85 11.38
C CYS A 98 -7.87 -4.56 10.11
N PRO A 99 -8.62 -4.50 9.01
CA PRO A 99 -8.13 -4.93 7.70
C PRO A 99 -6.82 -4.24 7.32
N ILE A 100 -5.92 -5.01 6.70
CA ILE A 100 -4.67 -4.51 6.15
C ILE A 100 -4.74 -4.65 4.63
N PHE A 101 -4.45 -3.59 3.91
CA PHE A 101 -4.46 -3.55 2.46
C PHE A 101 -3.06 -3.21 1.93
N GLY A 102 -2.45 -4.14 1.20
CA GLY A 102 -1.13 -3.95 0.60
C GLY A 102 -1.23 -3.64 -0.89
N ILE A 103 -0.47 -2.66 -1.37
CA ILE A 103 -0.40 -2.26 -2.77
C ILE A 103 1.03 -2.38 -3.26
N CYS A 104 1.26 -3.09 -4.38
CA CYS A 104 2.59 -3.24 -4.99
C CYS A 104 3.64 -3.70 -3.96
N GLY A 105 4.63 -2.88 -3.64
CA GLY A 105 5.63 -3.17 -2.59
C GLY A 105 5.01 -3.50 -1.24
N GLY A 106 3.94 -2.78 -0.83
CA GLY A 106 3.21 -3.08 0.40
C GLY A 106 2.55 -4.46 0.38
N TYR A 107 2.01 -4.90 -0.76
CA TYR A 107 1.49 -6.25 -0.93
C TYR A 107 2.61 -7.31 -0.81
N GLN A 108 3.76 -7.06 -1.45
CA GLN A 108 4.92 -7.95 -1.39
C GLN A 108 5.44 -8.10 0.04
N MET A 109 5.43 -7.03 0.84
CA MET A 109 5.83 -7.06 2.26
C MET A 109 4.94 -7.98 3.11
N LEU A 110 3.66 -8.15 2.75
CA LEU A 110 2.72 -9.01 3.49
C LEU A 110 3.05 -10.50 3.39
N GLY A 111 3.82 -10.91 2.38
CA GLY A 111 4.22 -12.29 2.14
C GLY A 111 5.16 -12.86 3.20
N GLU A 112 5.58 -14.09 3.01
CA GLU A 112 6.50 -14.79 3.92
C GLU A 112 7.95 -14.41 3.67
N LYS A 113 8.31 -14.16 2.40
CA LYS A 113 9.70 -13.93 1.98
C LYS A 113 9.76 -13.06 0.74
N ILE A 114 10.77 -12.20 0.69
CA ILE A 114 11.19 -11.47 -0.50
C ILE A 114 12.61 -11.89 -0.82
N THR A 115 12.86 -12.31 -2.06
CA THR A 115 14.17 -12.72 -2.56
C THR A 115 14.57 -11.80 -3.70
N ASP A 116 15.77 -11.25 -3.62
CA ASP A 116 16.38 -10.36 -4.61
C ASP A 116 17.74 -10.90 -5.00
N THR A 117 17.75 -12.01 -5.73
CA THR A 117 18.99 -12.69 -6.16
C THR A 117 19.78 -11.83 -7.13
N ASP A 118 19.07 -11.10 -7.98
CA ASP A 118 19.66 -10.31 -9.05
C ASP A 118 20.13 -8.91 -8.61
N GLY A 119 19.85 -8.53 -7.36
CA GLY A 119 20.24 -7.23 -6.80
C GLY A 119 19.47 -6.06 -7.41
N VAL A 120 18.19 -6.27 -7.72
CA VAL A 120 17.30 -5.22 -8.28
C VAL A 120 17.13 -4.06 -7.31
N GLU A 121 17.01 -4.36 -6.02
CA GLU A 121 16.92 -3.35 -4.95
C GLU A 121 18.19 -3.38 -4.07
N ASN A 122 18.30 -4.35 -3.17
CA ASN A 122 19.40 -4.42 -2.19
C ASN A 122 20.18 -5.74 -2.26
N GLY A 123 19.69 -6.69 -3.04
CA GLY A 123 20.19 -8.06 -3.08
C GLY A 123 19.84 -8.90 -1.86
N GLY A 124 20.00 -10.21 -2.00
CA GLY A 124 19.81 -11.17 -0.91
C GLY A 124 18.37 -11.57 -0.69
N SER A 125 18.04 -11.88 0.57
CA SER A 125 16.71 -12.38 0.93
C SER A 125 16.30 -11.81 2.29
N VAL A 126 15.05 -11.39 2.40
CA VAL A 126 14.47 -10.87 3.63
C VAL A 126 13.16 -11.61 3.97
N ARG A 127 12.94 -11.86 5.25
CA ARG A 127 11.65 -12.39 5.70
C ARG A 127 10.60 -11.28 5.59
N GLY A 128 9.46 -11.59 4.97
CA GLY A 128 8.30 -10.72 4.94
C GLY A 128 7.55 -10.66 6.27
N MET A 129 6.36 -10.10 6.25
CA MET A 129 5.51 -9.98 7.43
C MET A 129 4.82 -11.32 7.79
N GLY A 130 4.70 -12.26 6.84
CA GLY A 130 4.06 -13.57 7.05
C GLY A 130 2.56 -13.49 7.32
N LEU A 131 1.89 -12.53 6.72
CA LEU A 131 0.43 -12.35 6.78
C LEU A 131 -0.28 -13.01 5.59
N LEU A 132 0.42 -13.23 4.49
CA LEU A 132 -0.05 -13.93 3.31
C LEU A 132 0.89 -15.10 2.99
N PRO A 133 0.35 -16.28 2.61
CA PRO A 133 1.14 -17.46 2.26
C PRO A 133 1.71 -17.33 0.82
N MET A 134 2.59 -16.36 0.63
CA MET A 134 3.22 -16.07 -0.67
C MET A 134 4.67 -15.65 -0.50
N GLU A 135 5.47 -15.90 -1.51
CA GLU A 135 6.84 -15.40 -1.63
C GLU A 135 6.96 -14.50 -2.86
N THR A 136 7.84 -13.50 -2.78
CA THR A 136 8.18 -12.61 -3.89
C THR A 136 9.63 -12.81 -4.30
N GLU A 137 9.87 -12.93 -5.58
CA GLU A 137 11.22 -12.95 -6.17
C GLU A 137 11.36 -11.78 -7.15
N PHE A 138 12.35 -10.91 -6.91
CA PHE A 138 12.69 -9.83 -7.84
C PHE A 138 13.58 -10.37 -8.96
N LYS A 139 13.26 -10.00 -10.19
CA LYS A 139 14.00 -10.35 -11.40
C LYS A 139 14.32 -9.10 -12.21
N THR A 140 15.42 -9.16 -12.94
CA THR A 140 15.83 -8.06 -13.84
C THR A 140 14.96 -7.98 -15.08
N GLU A 141 14.37 -9.11 -15.50
CA GLU A 141 13.46 -9.16 -16.65
C GLU A 141 12.06 -8.66 -16.25
N LYS A 142 11.58 -7.68 -16.99
CA LYS A 142 10.22 -7.15 -16.78
C LYS A 142 9.19 -7.94 -17.56
N THR A 143 8.21 -8.47 -16.86
CA THR A 143 7.01 -9.05 -17.46
C THR A 143 6.04 -7.94 -17.85
N ARG A 144 5.50 -8.01 -19.07
CA ARG A 144 4.39 -7.16 -19.53
C ARG A 144 3.39 -8.03 -20.26
N THR A 145 2.27 -8.30 -19.63
CA THR A 145 1.22 -9.12 -20.23
C THR A 145 -0.16 -8.63 -19.79
N ILE A 146 -1.17 -8.99 -20.57
CA ILE A 146 -2.57 -8.82 -20.18
C ILE A 146 -2.99 -10.11 -19.50
N VAL A 147 -3.58 -10.00 -18.32
CA VAL A 147 -4.09 -11.13 -17.54
C VAL A 147 -5.60 -10.99 -17.38
N ASN A 148 -6.28 -12.11 -17.51
CA ASN A 148 -7.69 -12.23 -17.21
C ASN A 148 -7.86 -13.18 -16.03
N GLY A 149 -8.77 -12.88 -15.14
CA GLY A 149 -9.03 -13.69 -13.97
C GLY A 149 -10.46 -13.60 -13.50
N VAL A 150 -10.78 -14.43 -12.52
CA VAL A 150 -12.07 -14.45 -11.84
C VAL A 150 -11.82 -14.45 -10.36
N PHE A 151 -12.55 -13.62 -9.61
CA PHE A 151 -12.48 -13.66 -8.15
C PHE A 151 -13.16 -14.93 -7.64
N GLU A 152 -12.42 -15.75 -6.91
CA GLU A 152 -12.92 -17.00 -6.32
C GLU A 152 -12.57 -17.08 -4.83
N ASN A 153 -13.36 -17.84 -4.09
CA ASN A 153 -13.13 -18.11 -2.67
C ASN A 153 -13.08 -16.86 -1.77
N MET A 154 -13.69 -15.76 -2.23
CA MET A 154 -13.78 -14.54 -1.43
C MET A 154 -14.74 -14.74 -0.26
N THR A 155 -14.35 -14.21 0.90
CA THR A 155 -15.12 -14.33 2.16
C THR A 155 -15.40 -12.98 2.78
N GLY A 156 -16.21 -12.93 3.82
CA GLY A 156 -16.53 -11.69 4.53
C GLY A 156 -17.19 -10.66 3.62
N THR A 157 -16.79 -9.41 3.75
CA THR A 157 -17.33 -8.27 2.97
C THR A 157 -17.05 -8.36 1.48
N LEU A 158 -16.02 -9.11 1.08
CA LEU A 158 -15.65 -9.28 -0.33
C LEU A 158 -16.36 -10.45 -1.02
N LYS A 159 -17.23 -11.18 -0.30
CA LYS A 159 -17.95 -12.36 -0.83
C LYS A 159 -18.74 -12.07 -2.12
N SER A 160 -19.25 -10.85 -2.27
CA SER A 160 -19.99 -10.41 -3.46
C SER A 160 -19.15 -10.36 -4.73
N LEU A 161 -17.82 -10.37 -4.63
CA LEU A 161 -16.91 -10.40 -5.78
C LEU A 161 -16.75 -11.78 -6.40
N ASN A 162 -17.19 -12.86 -5.72
CA ASN A 162 -17.08 -14.20 -6.30
C ASN A 162 -17.78 -14.31 -7.64
N GLY A 163 -17.06 -14.84 -8.63
CA GLY A 163 -17.53 -14.96 -10.00
C GLY A 163 -17.39 -13.69 -10.85
N THR A 164 -16.90 -12.59 -10.28
CA THR A 164 -16.62 -11.37 -11.06
C THR A 164 -15.33 -11.57 -11.85
N GLU A 165 -15.44 -11.39 -13.17
CA GLU A 165 -14.28 -11.41 -14.07
C GLU A 165 -13.54 -10.08 -14.02
N PHE A 166 -12.22 -10.12 -14.19
CA PHE A 166 -11.38 -8.93 -14.34
C PHE A 166 -10.34 -9.11 -15.43
N GLU A 167 -9.98 -8.02 -16.07
CA GLU A 167 -8.84 -7.90 -16.95
C GLU A 167 -7.88 -6.86 -16.37
N GLY A 168 -6.59 -7.13 -16.44
CA GLY A 168 -5.57 -6.22 -15.96
C GLY A 168 -4.24 -6.41 -16.68
N TYR A 169 -3.29 -5.53 -16.35
CA TYR A 169 -1.93 -5.62 -16.85
C TYR A 169 -1.03 -6.16 -15.73
N GLU A 170 -0.27 -7.18 -16.05
CA GLU A 170 0.86 -7.61 -15.25
C GLU A 170 2.10 -6.86 -15.75
N ILE A 171 2.64 -5.96 -14.94
CA ILE A 171 3.80 -5.12 -15.25
C ILE A 171 4.71 -5.08 -14.04
N HIS A 172 5.79 -5.86 -14.11
CA HIS A 172 6.80 -5.87 -13.06
C HIS A 172 8.12 -6.50 -13.52
#